data_69a5902fc25fbcf20f5ba5bbbd2e2c32
#
_entry.id   69a5902fc25fbcf20f5ba5bbbd2e2c32
#
_cell.length_a   1.000
_cell.length_b   1.000
_cell.length_c   1.000
_cell.angle_alpha   90.00
_cell.angle_beta   90.00
_cell.angle_gamma   90.00
#
_symmetry.space_group_name_H-M   'P 1'
#
loop_
_entity.id
_entity.type
_entity.pdbx_description
1 polymer ?
#
loop_
_entity_poly.entity_id
_entity_poly.type
_entity_poly.pdbx_seq_one_letter_code
_entity_poly.pdbx_strand_id
1 'polypeptide(L)'
;MHENGYKIVYLTERAIFQSDATHEFLGKIEQNGKKLPNGPIIQDPDGIFSSFKKGIIQKQQYLIKILSLIEIKNLFGSEDNSRHFYAGLGNKETDAISYRYLGIPMKNIFIINNTSSNIVQLGEKEKTTYPKLIEFCEEYFP
;
A
#
# COMPACT_ATOMS: atom_id res chain seq x y z
N MET A 1 12.46 6.96 2.24
CA MET A 1 11.82 6.32 1.07
C MET A 1 11.77 7.24 -0.15
N HIS A 2 10.89 8.25 -0.18
CA HIS A 2 10.77 9.14 -1.35
C HIS A 2 12.08 9.88 -1.69
N GLU A 3 12.76 10.38 -0.69
CA GLU A 3 14.08 11.02 -0.82
C GLU A 3 15.15 10.05 -1.35
N ASN A 4 14.99 8.74 -1.11
CA ASN A 4 15.86 7.68 -1.62
C ASN A 4 15.45 7.19 -3.04
N GLY A 5 14.55 7.93 -3.72
CA GLY A 5 14.17 7.67 -5.10
C GLY A 5 12.96 6.76 -5.31
N TYR A 6 12.39 6.20 -4.24
CA TYR A 6 11.19 5.35 -4.37
C TYR A 6 9.97 6.16 -4.77
N LYS A 7 9.22 5.66 -5.74
CA LYS A 7 7.93 6.22 -6.14
C LYS A 7 6.83 5.62 -5.28
N ILE A 8 5.97 6.47 -4.74
CA ILE A 8 4.87 6.06 -3.88
C ILE A 8 3.61 5.95 -4.72
N VAL A 9 2.89 4.84 -4.56
CA VAL A 9 1.57 4.61 -5.16
C VAL A 9 0.58 4.40 -4.01
N TYR A 10 -0.51 5.14 -4.04
CA TYR A 10 -1.59 5.01 -3.05
C TYR A 10 -2.69 4.13 -3.62
N LEU A 11 -3.06 3.09 -2.88
CA LEU A 11 -4.17 2.21 -3.23
C LEU A 11 -5.27 2.34 -2.19
N THR A 12 -6.47 2.72 -2.60
CA THR A 12 -7.61 2.91 -1.71
C THR A 12 -8.87 2.22 -2.24
N GLU A 13 -9.69 1.73 -1.31
CA GLU A 13 -11.00 1.16 -1.61
C GLU A 13 -12.09 2.25 -1.80
N ARG A 14 -11.74 3.53 -1.72
CA ARG A 14 -12.68 4.62 -1.99
C ARG A 14 -13.02 4.65 -3.48
N ALA A 15 -14.30 4.83 -3.77
CA ALA A 15 -14.77 4.91 -5.14
C ALA A 15 -14.25 6.18 -5.86
N ILE A 16 -14.12 6.10 -7.18
CA ILE A 16 -13.54 7.16 -7.99
C ILE A 16 -14.34 8.48 -7.92
N PHE A 17 -15.64 8.41 -7.69
CA PHE A 17 -16.46 9.63 -7.50
C PHE A 17 -16.11 10.41 -6.22
N GLN A 18 -15.28 9.85 -5.34
CA GLN A 18 -14.72 10.50 -4.15
C GLN A 18 -13.27 10.98 -4.39
N SER A 19 -12.84 11.06 -5.64
CA SER A 19 -11.45 11.35 -6.00
C SER A 19 -10.99 12.68 -5.40
N ASP A 20 -11.74 13.75 -5.59
CA ASP A 20 -11.39 15.09 -5.09
C ASP A 20 -11.24 15.10 -3.58
N ALA A 21 -12.20 14.49 -2.86
CA ALA A 21 -12.13 14.37 -1.41
C ALA A 21 -10.94 13.51 -0.94
N THR A 22 -10.57 12.49 -1.72
CA THR A 22 -9.42 11.64 -1.41
C THR A 22 -8.10 12.38 -1.63
N HIS A 23 -7.98 13.11 -2.72
CA HIS A 23 -6.81 13.97 -2.99
C HIS A 23 -6.66 15.04 -1.93
N GLU A 24 -7.73 15.75 -1.59
CA GLU A 24 -7.74 16.77 -0.54
C GLU A 24 -7.34 16.18 0.81
N PHE A 25 -7.89 15.03 1.17
CA PHE A 25 -7.55 14.33 2.42
C PHE A 25 -6.06 13.98 2.48
N LEU A 26 -5.51 13.33 1.45
CA LEU A 26 -4.10 12.94 1.41
C LEU A 26 -3.18 14.16 1.44
N GLY A 27 -3.55 15.24 0.74
CA GLY A 27 -2.78 16.49 0.72
C GLY A 27 -2.74 17.24 2.06
N LYS A 28 -3.72 16.98 2.95
CA LYS A 28 -3.79 17.57 4.30
C LYS A 28 -3.07 16.75 5.37
N ILE A 29 -2.68 15.50 5.06
CA ILE A 29 -1.96 14.67 6.03
C ILE A 29 -0.56 15.25 6.25
N GLU A 30 -0.33 15.68 7.48
CA GLU A 30 0.96 16.19 7.91
C GLU A 30 1.31 15.63 9.29
N GLN A 31 2.54 15.19 9.45
CA GLN A 31 3.07 14.73 10.73
C GLN A 31 4.49 15.24 10.92
N ASN A 32 4.72 15.94 12.02
CA ASN A 32 6.04 16.52 12.34
C ASN A 32 6.63 17.39 11.22
N GLY A 33 5.79 18.21 10.57
CA GLY A 33 6.18 19.07 9.45
C GLY A 33 6.41 18.33 8.12
N LYS A 34 6.19 17.02 8.06
CA LYS A 34 6.32 16.23 6.84
C LYS A 34 4.95 15.87 6.28
N LYS A 35 4.81 16.02 4.97
CA LYS A 35 3.61 15.64 4.21
C LYS A 35 3.83 14.35 3.45
N LEU A 36 2.73 13.72 3.07
CA LEU A 36 2.80 12.57 2.18
C LEU A 36 3.40 12.99 0.83
N PRO A 37 4.32 12.19 0.24
CA PRO A 37 4.85 12.45 -1.09
C PRO A 37 3.75 12.41 -2.14
N ASN A 38 3.91 13.19 -3.21
CA ASN A 38 3.02 13.08 -4.36
C ASN A 38 3.18 11.71 -5.04
N GLY A 39 2.06 11.12 -5.43
CA GLY A 39 2.04 9.85 -6.14
C GLY A 39 0.66 9.55 -6.72
N PRO A 40 0.57 8.63 -7.69
CA PRO A 40 -0.70 8.23 -8.25
C PRO A 40 -1.59 7.58 -7.18
N ILE A 41 -2.89 7.86 -7.24
CA ILE A 41 -3.91 7.30 -6.38
C ILE A 41 -4.75 6.35 -7.22
N ILE A 42 -4.71 5.07 -6.86
CA ILE A 42 -5.51 4.04 -7.48
C ILE A 42 -6.78 3.87 -6.66
N GLN A 43 -7.92 4.10 -7.29
CA GLN A 43 -9.23 4.05 -6.68
C GLN A 43 -10.08 2.96 -7.33
N ASP A 44 -11.15 2.57 -6.66
CA ASP A 44 -12.15 1.65 -7.20
C ASP A 44 -13.00 2.36 -8.29
N PRO A 45 -12.87 1.99 -9.57
CA PRO A 45 -13.56 2.70 -10.66
C PRO A 45 -15.08 2.68 -10.52
N ASP A 46 -15.63 1.56 -10.11
CA ASP A 46 -17.07 1.29 -10.15
C ASP A 46 -17.73 1.17 -8.77
N GLY A 47 -16.97 1.42 -7.70
CA GLY A 47 -17.44 1.15 -6.34
C GLY A 47 -17.65 -0.35 -6.10
N ILE A 48 -16.99 -1.19 -6.89
CA ILE A 48 -17.09 -2.66 -6.83
C ILE A 48 -16.74 -3.15 -5.43
N PHE A 49 -15.70 -2.60 -4.81
CA PHE A 49 -15.34 -2.94 -3.43
C PHE A 49 -16.48 -2.68 -2.43
N SER A 50 -17.29 -1.65 -2.67
CA SER A 50 -18.42 -1.31 -1.81
C SER A 50 -19.64 -2.19 -2.08
N SER A 51 -19.85 -2.57 -3.33
CA SER A 51 -20.97 -3.43 -3.76
C SER A 51 -20.80 -4.85 -3.25
N PHE A 52 -19.60 -5.32 -3.16
CA PHE A 52 -19.25 -6.66 -2.67
C PHE A 52 -19.34 -6.83 -1.15
N LYS A 53 -19.49 -5.76 -0.38
CA LYS A 53 -19.63 -5.81 1.09
C LYS A 53 -20.87 -6.59 1.58
N LYS A 54 -21.83 -6.91 0.70
CA LYS A 54 -23.15 -7.43 1.11
C LYS A 54 -23.31 -8.95 1.14
N GLY A 55 -22.25 -9.76 1.16
CA GLY A 55 -22.56 -11.13 1.52
C GLY A 55 -21.64 -12.29 1.15
N ILE A 56 -20.80 -12.25 0.15
CA ILE A 56 -20.02 -13.46 -0.22
C ILE A 56 -18.53 -13.16 -0.41
N ILE A 57 -18.10 -11.90 -0.43
CA ILE A 57 -16.85 -11.53 -1.10
C ILE A 57 -15.82 -10.80 -0.21
N GLN A 58 -15.98 -10.79 1.10
CA GLN A 58 -14.88 -10.35 1.98
C GLN A 58 -13.59 -11.14 1.73
N LYS A 59 -13.71 -12.39 1.29
CA LYS A 59 -12.56 -13.23 0.93
C LYS A 59 -11.94 -12.89 -0.42
N GLN A 60 -12.56 -12.05 -1.25
CA GLN A 60 -12.07 -11.73 -2.60
C GLN A 60 -11.58 -10.28 -2.76
N GLN A 61 -11.65 -9.45 -1.72
CA GLN A 61 -11.14 -8.07 -1.79
C GLN A 61 -9.65 -8.00 -2.19
N TYR A 62 -8.86 -8.98 -1.77
CA TYR A 62 -7.45 -9.06 -2.17
C TYR A 62 -7.28 -9.31 -3.66
N LEU A 63 -8.21 -10.01 -4.33
CA LEU A 63 -8.12 -10.29 -5.77
C LEU A 63 -8.20 -9.00 -6.59
N ILE A 64 -9.10 -8.11 -6.24
CA ILE A 64 -9.25 -6.83 -6.95
C ILE A 64 -7.99 -5.97 -6.76
N LYS A 65 -7.45 -5.93 -5.53
CA LYS A 65 -6.17 -5.27 -5.27
C LYS A 65 -5.03 -5.86 -6.10
N ILE A 66 -4.97 -7.19 -6.20
CA ILE A 66 -3.97 -7.89 -7.02
C ILE A 66 -4.13 -7.49 -8.49
N LEU A 67 -5.34 -7.51 -9.04
CA LEU A 67 -5.59 -7.16 -10.44
C LEU A 67 -5.16 -5.72 -10.73
N SER A 68 -5.56 -4.74 -9.90
CA SER A 68 -5.16 -3.36 -10.07
C SER A 68 -3.63 -3.18 -10.02
N LEU A 69 -2.96 -3.89 -9.13
CA LEU A 69 -1.51 -3.81 -9.01
C LEU A 69 -0.79 -4.54 -10.16
N ILE A 70 -1.37 -5.61 -10.72
CA ILE A 70 -0.85 -6.27 -11.93
C ILE A 70 -0.95 -5.33 -13.12
N GLU A 71 -2.06 -4.61 -13.29
CA GLU A 71 -2.20 -3.62 -14.35
C GLU A 71 -1.11 -2.55 -14.26
N ILE A 72 -0.85 -2.02 -13.06
CA ILE A 72 0.24 -1.07 -12.84
C ILE A 72 1.59 -1.70 -13.21
N LYS A 73 1.85 -2.92 -12.75
CA LYS A 73 3.08 -3.64 -13.07
C LYS A 73 3.29 -3.74 -14.58
N ASN A 74 2.23 -4.04 -15.32
CA ASN A 74 2.28 -4.20 -16.78
C ASN A 74 2.62 -2.89 -17.52
N LEU A 75 2.35 -1.72 -16.91
CA LEU A 75 2.73 -0.43 -17.48
C LEU A 75 4.26 -0.22 -17.55
N PHE A 76 5.02 -0.91 -16.73
CA PHE A 76 6.49 -0.81 -16.70
C PHE A 76 7.19 -1.78 -17.66
N GLY A 77 6.44 -2.55 -18.44
CA GLY A 77 6.97 -3.51 -19.42
C GLY A 77 7.41 -4.83 -18.81
N SER A 78 7.43 -5.85 -19.64
CA SER A 78 7.79 -7.22 -19.23
C SER A 78 9.27 -7.55 -19.34
N GLU A 79 10.07 -6.67 -19.93
CA GLU A 79 11.48 -6.95 -20.26
C GLU A 79 12.43 -6.79 -19.07
N ASP A 80 11.99 -6.09 -18.03
CA ASP A 80 12.79 -5.93 -16.83
C ASP A 80 12.32 -6.92 -15.75
N ASN A 81 13.19 -7.92 -15.46
CA ASN A 81 13.06 -8.79 -14.29
C ASN A 81 13.20 -8.02 -12.96
N SER A 82 13.29 -6.68 -13.01
CA SER A 82 13.29 -5.85 -11.82
C SER A 82 11.96 -6.01 -11.06
N ARG A 83 12.07 -6.01 -9.76
CA ARG A 83 10.89 -6.03 -8.88
C ARG A 83 10.24 -4.66 -8.96
N HIS A 84 9.21 -4.51 -9.78
CA HIS A 84 8.48 -3.24 -9.94
C HIS A 84 7.96 -2.68 -8.62
N PHE A 85 7.58 -3.56 -7.69
CA PHE A 85 7.21 -3.19 -6.34
C PHE A 85 8.28 -3.62 -5.36
N TYR A 86 8.91 -2.65 -4.72
CA TYR A 86 9.94 -2.90 -3.72
C TYR A 86 9.33 -3.28 -2.37
N ALA A 87 8.33 -2.53 -1.92
CA ALA A 87 7.69 -2.72 -0.62
C ALA A 87 6.18 -2.51 -0.68
N GLY A 88 5.48 -3.04 0.30
CA GLY A 88 4.06 -2.83 0.50
C GLY A 88 3.73 -2.45 1.95
N LEU A 89 2.98 -1.36 2.12
CA LEU A 89 2.48 -0.90 3.41
C LEU A 89 0.95 -1.02 3.42
N GLY A 90 0.38 -1.62 4.44
CA GLY A 90 -1.05 -1.83 4.55
C GLY A 90 -1.52 -1.96 5.99
N ASN A 91 -2.82 -2.18 6.18
CA ASN A 91 -3.43 -2.31 7.50
C ASN A 91 -4.31 -3.55 7.66
N LYS A 92 -4.41 -4.36 6.62
CA LYS A 92 -5.21 -5.59 6.61
C LYS A 92 -4.35 -6.79 6.21
N GLU A 93 -4.73 -7.96 6.67
CA GLU A 93 -4.12 -9.22 6.23
C GLU A 93 -4.26 -9.41 4.71
N THR A 94 -5.37 -8.97 4.14
CA THR A 94 -5.61 -8.99 2.69
C THR A 94 -4.59 -8.17 1.90
N ASP A 95 -4.04 -7.09 2.49
CA ASP A 95 -2.97 -6.32 1.87
C ASP A 95 -1.69 -7.17 1.80
N ALA A 96 -1.34 -7.84 2.91
CA ALA A 96 -0.18 -8.73 2.96
C ALA A 96 -0.27 -9.86 1.92
N ILE A 97 -1.46 -10.47 1.76
CA ILE A 97 -1.70 -11.50 0.75
C ILE A 97 -1.47 -10.94 -0.65
N SER A 98 -2.03 -9.75 -0.94
CA SER A 98 -1.88 -9.11 -2.24
C SER A 98 -0.43 -8.80 -2.59
N TYR A 99 0.31 -8.25 -1.64
CA TYR A 99 1.73 -7.91 -1.83
C TYR A 99 2.61 -9.15 -2.03
N ARG A 100 2.35 -10.21 -1.29
CA ARG A 100 3.06 -11.50 -1.48
C ARG A 100 2.79 -12.09 -2.85
N TYR A 101 1.54 -12.04 -3.32
CA TYR A 101 1.17 -12.53 -4.65
C TYR A 101 1.93 -11.81 -5.76
N LEU A 102 2.20 -10.52 -5.59
CA LEU A 102 2.98 -9.71 -6.53
C LEU A 102 4.50 -9.94 -6.46
N GLY A 103 4.94 -10.81 -5.56
CA GLY A 103 6.36 -11.15 -5.40
C GLY A 103 7.14 -10.20 -4.51
N ILE A 104 6.48 -9.31 -3.76
CA ILE A 104 7.16 -8.47 -2.77
C ILE A 104 7.71 -9.37 -1.66
N PRO A 105 9.01 -9.26 -1.34
CA PRO A 105 9.62 -10.05 -0.27
C PRO A 105 8.93 -9.79 1.08
N MET A 106 8.77 -10.82 1.90
CA MET A 106 8.10 -10.70 3.21
C MET A 106 8.72 -9.61 4.08
N LYS A 107 10.04 -9.49 4.08
CA LYS A 107 10.78 -8.44 4.81
C LYS A 107 10.46 -7.00 4.36
N ASN A 108 9.86 -6.83 3.19
CA ASN A 108 9.47 -5.52 2.64
C ASN A 108 7.94 -5.30 2.72
N ILE A 109 7.22 -6.13 3.48
CA ILE A 109 5.78 -5.99 3.71
C ILE A 109 5.54 -5.55 5.16
N PHE A 110 4.89 -4.40 5.32
CA PHE A 110 4.65 -3.76 6.61
C PHE A 110 3.15 -3.60 6.83
N ILE A 111 2.62 -4.26 7.86
CA ILE A 111 1.20 -4.20 8.20
C ILE A 111 1.02 -3.49 9.54
N ILE A 112 0.30 -2.37 9.52
CA ILE A 112 -0.01 -1.62 10.73
C ILE A 112 -1.26 -2.21 11.40
N ASN A 113 -1.18 -2.38 12.70
CA ASN A 113 -2.35 -2.67 13.51
C ASN A 113 -3.03 -1.35 13.92
N ASN A 114 -4.25 -1.14 13.43
CA ASN A 114 -4.99 0.10 13.65
C ASN A 114 -5.30 0.39 15.13
N THR A 115 -5.36 -0.64 15.98
CA THR A 115 -5.67 -0.49 17.40
C THR A 115 -4.44 -0.11 18.22
N SER A 116 -3.30 -0.75 17.95
CA SER A 116 -2.06 -0.54 18.72
C SER A 116 -1.08 0.42 18.06
N SER A 117 -1.36 0.84 16.81
CA SER A 117 -0.44 1.62 15.96
C SER A 117 0.92 0.96 15.72
N ASN A 118 1.04 -0.33 16.05
CA ASN A 118 2.25 -1.10 15.80
C ASN A 118 2.28 -1.59 14.36
N ILE A 119 3.46 -1.53 13.77
CA ILE A 119 3.74 -2.13 12.46
C ILE A 119 4.39 -3.48 12.68
N VAL A 120 3.91 -4.47 11.98
CA VAL A 120 4.51 -5.80 11.90
C VAL A 120 5.10 -5.96 10.51
N GLN A 121 6.42 -6.13 10.45
CA GLN A 121 7.10 -6.57 9.25
C GLN A 121 6.87 -8.08 9.10
N LEU A 122 6.41 -8.53 7.94
CA LEU A 122 6.16 -9.95 7.75
C LEU A 122 7.45 -10.76 7.83
N GLY A 123 7.41 -11.80 8.67
CA GLY A 123 8.57 -12.67 8.90
C GLY A 123 9.42 -12.27 10.11
N GLU A 124 9.16 -11.11 10.72
CA GLU A 124 9.83 -10.66 11.93
C GLU A 124 8.90 -10.75 13.14
N LYS A 125 9.48 -11.00 14.31
CA LYS A 125 8.74 -11.03 15.58
C LYS A 125 8.64 -9.65 16.23
N GLU A 126 9.54 -8.75 15.85
CA GLU A 126 9.60 -7.41 16.43
C GLU A 126 8.53 -6.51 15.83
N LYS A 127 7.90 -5.72 16.71
CA LYS A 127 6.91 -4.72 16.34
C LYS A 127 7.58 -3.35 16.38
N THR A 128 7.36 -2.56 15.35
CA THR A 128 7.80 -1.17 15.30
C THR A 128 6.60 -0.24 15.15
N THR A 129 6.83 1.06 15.07
CA THR A 129 5.80 2.07 14.77
C THR A 129 6.28 2.92 13.58
N TYR A 130 5.38 3.64 12.92
CA TYR A 130 5.77 4.53 11.83
C TYR A 130 6.85 5.56 12.23
N PRO A 131 6.77 6.22 13.39
CA PRO A 131 7.86 7.09 13.84
C PRO A 131 9.22 6.38 13.99
N LYS A 132 9.22 5.17 14.53
CA LYS A 132 10.45 4.36 14.66
C LYS A 132 10.94 3.80 13.32
N LEU A 133 10.03 3.53 12.37
CA LEU A 133 10.43 3.07 11.05
C LEU A 133 11.31 4.10 10.33
N ILE A 134 11.22 5.38 10.70
CA ILE A 134 12.07 6.43 10.15
C ILE A 134 13.55 6.19 10.50
N GLU A 135 13.82 5.69 11.71
CA GLU A 135 15.19 5.42 12.19
C GLU A 135 15.88 4.32 11.36
N PHE A 136 15.09 3.40 10.81
CA PHE A 136 15.56 2.29 9.98
C PHE A 136 15.28 2.49 8.49
N CYS A 137 14.89 3.71 8.12
CA CYS A 137 14.44 3.98 6.74
C CYS A 137 15.53 3.69 5.71
N GLU A 138 16.79 4.00 6.01
CA GLU A 138 17.93 3.75 5.12
C GLU A 138 18.28 2.26 5.01
N GLU A 139 18.04 1.49 6.07
CA GLU A 139 18.24 0.05 6.07
C GLU A 139 17.17 -0.67 5.24
N TYR A 140 15.91 -0.28 5.41
CA TYR A 140 14.78 -0.92 4.71
C TYR A 140 14.56 -0.38 3.29
N PHE A 141 14.99 0.85 3.03
CA PHE A 141 14.79 1.55 1.75
C PHE A 141 16.08 2.26 1.32
N PRO A 142 17.14 1.50 1.04
CA PRO A 142 18.45 2.05 0.66
C PRO A 142 18.42 2.85 -0.63
#